data_78d4792fa2c5dcb557600965b23b45f0
#
_entry.id   78d4792fa2c5dcb557600965b23b45f0
#
_cell.length_a   1.000
_cell.length_b   1.000
_cell.length_c   1.000
_cell.angle_alpha   90.00
_cell.angle_beta   90.00
_cell.angle_gamma   90.00
#
_symmetry.space_group_name_H-M   'P 1'
#
loop_
_entity.id
_entity.type
_entity.pdbx_description
1 polymer ?
#
loop_
_entity_poly.entity_id
_entity_poly.type
_entity_poly.pdbx_seq_one_letter_code
_entity_poly.pdbx_strand_id
1 'polypeptide(L)'
;MLDSNLAPDARAARRILLASMVGTTIEFYDFYIYATAAVLVFPRLFFPKGDPAIATLQSLATFALAFVARPIGAAIFGHFGDRIGRKTTLVTALMTMGISTICIGLLPTYASAGVFAALLLALCRIGQGIGLGGEWGGAVLLATENAPAGKHGWYGMFPQLGAPLGLVISIGAFLLISNQLTEAQLFSWGWRVPFLASTVLVAVGLYIRLQLVETPAFKRSIAQGERVRLPFNVVFGKFPLRLFLGTLGSTTTFVVFYLANIFALGWGTNSLGFPRQQFLIMQMLAALFFGLMIPVAGALADRIGGRAMLIIATLLIIAFGFAFRPLFSTHDIAAVFVFLACGFGLSGLSYGPLGSALATLFPTPVRYTGTSLTFNFAGILGASLAAPIATYLATHYGLAFVGYYLSTAGFITLIALIFIKGEEK
;
A
#
# COMPACT_ATOMS: atom_id res chain seq x y z
N MET A 1 21.37 -39.63 1.34
CA MET A 1 21.56 -38.92 0.07
C MET A 1 20.16 -38.54 -0.45
N LEU A 2 19.67 -37.36 -0.14
CA LEU A 2 18.39 -36.84 -0.61
C LEU A 2 18.75 -35.68 -1.53
N ASP A 3 18.32 -35.82 -2.79
CA ASP A 3 18.54 -34.84 -3.86
C ASP A 3 18.14 -33.43 -3.43
N SER A 4 19.12 -32.58 -3.14
CA SER A 4 18.99 -31.18 -2.74
C SER A 4 18.93 -30.21 -3.93
N ASN A 5 18.72 -30.66 -5.17
CA ASN A 5 18.85 -29.86 -6.39
C ASN A 5 17.60 -29.88 -7.31
N LEU A 6 16.39 -29.92 -6.76
CA LEU A 6 15.23 -29.60 -7.58
C LEU A 6 15.02 -28.08 -7.53
N ALA A 7 15.60 -27.37 -8.50
CA ALA A 7 15.12 -26.02 -8.83
C ALA A 7 13.60 -26.10 -9.04
N PRO A 8 12.80 -25.20 -8.43
CA PRO A 8 11.34 -25.22 -8.64
C PRO A 8 11.07 -25.15 -10.13
N ASP A 9 10.16 -26.03 -10.62
CA ASP A 9 9.70 -26.01 -12.01
C ASP A 9 9.40 -24.55 -12.39
N ALA A 10 10.05 -24.01 -13.40
CA ALA A 10 9.92 -22.63 -13.83
C ALA A 10 8.43 -22.23 -14.07
N ARG A 11 7.60 -23.21 -14.43
CA ARG A 11 6.14 -23.03 -14.56
C ARG A 11 5.47 -22.84 -13.20
N ALA A 12 5.88 -23.59 -12.18
CA ALA A 12 5.33 -23.45 -10.83
C ALA A 12 5.74 -22.11 -10.22
N ALA A 13 7.01 -21.69 -10.35
CA ALA A 13 7.47 -20.39 -9.90
C ALA A 13 6.70 -19.25 -10.59
N ARG A 14 6.52 -19.29 -11.92
CA ARG A 14 5.75 -18.29 -12.68
C ARG A 14 4.29 -18.21 -12.21
N ARG A 15 3.65 -19.34 -11.91
CA ARG A 15 2.27 -19.37 -11.38
C ARG A 15 2.18 -18.69 -10.02
N ILE A 16 3.13 -18.94 -9.12
CA ILE A 16 3.18 -18.30 -7.79
C ILE A 16 3.35 -16.79 -7.93
N LEU A 17 4.27 -16.33 -8.78
CA LEU A 17 4.53 -14.90 -8.98
C LEU A 17 3.31 -14.19 -9.56
N LEU A 18 2.67 -14.74 -10.57
CA LEU A 18 1.45 -14.20 -11.18
C LEU A 18 0.28 -14.21 -10.18
N ALA A 19 0.10 -15.28 -9.42
CA ALA A 19 -0.94 -15.36 -8.39
C ALA A 19 -0.74 -14.32 -7.28
N SER A 20 0.51 -14.09 -6.85
CA SER A 20 0.85 -13.05 -5.88
C SER A 20 0.56 -11.65 -6.45
N MET A 21 0.95 -11.37 -7.69
CA MET A 21 0.70 -10.10 -8.35
C MET A 21 -0.80 -9.82 -8.52
N VAL A 22 -1.57 -10.81 -9.01
CA VAL A 22 -3.03 -10.64 -9.18
C VAL A 22 -3.72 -10.48 -7.83
N GLY A 23 -3.33 -11.27 -6.83
CA GLY A 23 -3.88 -11.14 -5.47
C GLY A 23 -3.67 -9.75 -4.90
N THR A 24 -2.42 -9.24 -4.94
CA THR A 24 -2.11 -7.89 -4.46
C THR A 24 -2.75 -6.79 -5.35
N THR A 25 -2.96 -7.03 -6.64
CA THR A 25 -3.70 -6.09 -7.50
C THR A 25 -5.13 -5.88 -7.02
N ILE A 26 -5.84 -6.96 -6.70
CA ILE A 26 -7.21 -6.92 -6.18
C ILE A 26 -7.25 -6.19 -4.83
N GLU A 27 -6.31 -6.52 -3.96
CA GLU A 27 -6.14 -5.90 -2.66
C GLU A 27 -5.93 -4.37 -2.76
N PHE A 28 -4.99 -3.96 -3.61
CA PHE A 28 -4.70 -2.55 -3.81
C PHE A 28 -5.82 -1.81 -4.54
N TYR A 29 -6.52 -2.46 -5.46
CA TYR A 29 -7.73 -1.87 -6.07
C TYR A 29 -8.75 -1.49 -5.00
N ASP A 30 -9.14 -2.42 -4.14
CA ASP A 30 -10.11 -2.19 -3.07
C ASP A 30 -9.67 -1.07 -2.12
N PHE A 31 -8.37 -0.97 -1.88
CA PHE A 31 -7.81 0.06 -1.05
C PHE A 31 -7.82 1.44 -1.71
N TYR A 32 -7.49 1.52 -3.00
CA TYR A 32 -7.39 2.79 -3.72
C TYR A 32 -8.73 3.35 -4.17
N ILE A 33 -9.75 2.52 -4.44
CA ILE A 33 -11.09 3.05 -4.68
C ILE A 33 -11.60 3.82 -3.46
N TYR A 34 -11.31 3.34 -2.24
CA TYR A 34 -11.61 4.09 -1.03
C TYR A 34 -10.82 5.40 -0.97
N ALA A 35 -9.52 5.36 -1.25
CA ALA A 35 -8.66 6.53 -1.23
C ALA A 35 -9.19 7.65 -2.17
N THR A 36 -9.55 7.29 -3.39
CA THR A 36 -10.15 8.21 -4.37
C THR A 36 -11.50 8.74 -3.90
N ALA A 37 -12.37 7.87 -3.39
CA ALA A 37 -13.67 8.26 -2.85
C ALA A 37 -13.54 9.16 -1.62
N ALA A 38 -12.54 8.94 -0.75
CA ALA A 38 -12.28 9.75 0.43
C ALA A 38 -11.94 11.21 0.11
N VAL A 39 -11.41 11.45 -1.09
CA VAL A 39 -11.12 12.81 -1.57
C VAL A 39 -12.30 13.39 -2.34
N LEU A 40 -12.89 12.62 -3.27
CA LEU A 40 -13.81 13.12 -4.27
C LEU A 40 -15.29 13.02 -3.87
N VAL A 41 -15.66 12.08 -2.99
CA VAL A 41 -17.06 11.68 -2.76
C VAL A 41 -17.47 11.78 -1.30
N PHE A 42 -16.71 11.15 -0.40
CA PHE A 42 -17.12 10.98 1.00
C PHE A 42 -17.26 12.29 1.78
N PRO A 43 -16.46 13.34 1.55
CA PRO A 43 -16.66 14.62 2.23
C PRO A 43 -18.08 15.17 2.08
N ARG A 44 -18.71 14.96 0.89
CA ARG A 44 -20.07 15.44 0.62
C ARG A 44 -21.18 14.50 1.10
N LEU A 45 -20.91 13.17 1.16
CA LEU A 45 -21.95 12.17 1.34
C LEU A 45 -22.01 11.61 2.76
N PHE A 46 -20.92 11.58 3.51
CA PHE A 46 -20.84 10.90 4.82
C PHE A 46 -20.61 11.83 5.99
N PHE A 47 -20.34 13.11 5.74
CA PHE A 47 -20.08 14.09 6.80
C PHE A 47 -21.09 15.23 6.77
N PRO A 48 -21.33 15.90 7.94
CA PRO A 48 -22.30 16.97 8.03
C PRO A 48 -21.92 18.16 7.14
N LYS A 49 -22.95 18.83 6.61
CA LYS A 49 -22.75 20.04 5.83
C LYS A 49 -22.14 21.13 6.72
N GLY A 50 -20.99 21.65 6.33
CA GLY A 50 -20.21 22.66 7.07
C GLY A 50 -19.01 23.10 6.22
N ASP A 51 -17.91 23.38 6.87
CA ASP A 51 -16.66 23.73 6.20
C ASP A 51 -16.15 22.54 5.36
N PRO A 52 -15.97 22.70 4.03
CA PRO A 52 -15.48 21.65 3.15
C PRO A 52 -14.10 21.10 3.54
N ALA A 53 -13.24 21.94 4.13
CA ALA A 53 -11.93 21.53 4.60
C ALA A 53 -12.06 20.57 5.80
N ILE A 54 -12.94 20.84 6.73
CA ILE A 54 -13.23 19.96 7.87
C ILE A 54 -13.81 18.63 7.39
N ALA A 55 -14.77 18.64 6.47
CA ALA A 55 -15.35 17.42 5.90
C ALA A 55 -14.28 16.57 5.18
N THR A 56 -13.35 17.20 4.47
CA THR A 56 -12.23 16.51 3.82
C THR A 56 -11.29 15.89 4.86
N LEU A 57 -10.94 16.61 5.93
CA LEU A 57 -10.10 16.08 7.01
C LEU A 57 -10.77 14.89 7.73
N GLN A 58 -12.08 14.98 8.00
CA GLN A 58 -12.85 13.86 8.57
C GLN A 58 -12.83 12.63 7.67
N SER A 59 -13.00 12.83 6.36
CA SER A 59 -12.91 11.76 5.37
C SER A 59 -11.52 11.12 5.33
N LEU A 60 -10.47 11.93 5.36
CA LEU A 60 -9.09 11.44 5.42
C LEU A 60 -8.77 10.76 6.76
N ALA A 61 -9.40 11.18 7.85
CA ALA A 61 -9.28 10.48 9.13
C ALA A 61 -9.88 9.08 9.07
N THR A 62 -11.04 8.89 8.41
CA THR A 62 -11.57 7.53 8.20
C THR A 62 -10.66 6.69 7.30
N PHE A 63 -10.00 7.29 6.30
CA PHE A 63 -8.99 6.60 5.51
C PHE A 63 -7.82 6.11 6.37
N ALA A 64 -7.35 6.92 7.32
CA ALA A 64 -6.27 6.58 8.23
C ALA A 64 -6.58 5.38 9.14
N LEU A 65 -7.86 5.14 9.51
CA LEU A 65 -8.28 4.05 10.39
C LEU A 65 -7.83 2.67 9.87
N ALA A 66 -7.81 2.46 8.54
CA ALA A 66 -7.35 1.19 8.01
C ALA A 66 -5.88 0.92 8.35
N PHE A 67 -5.02 1.93 8.30
CA PHE A 67 -3.60 1.77 8.64
C PHE A 67 -3.41 1.43 10.11
N VAL A 68 -4.20 2.04 10.99
CA VAL A 68 -4.18 1.74 12.44
C VAL A 68 -4.69 0.31 12.70
N ALA A 69 -5.65 -0.18 11.92
CA ALA A 69 -6.20 -1.53 12.04
C ALA A 69 -5.26 -2.62 11.45
N ARG A 70 -4.37 -2.29 10.52
CA ARG A 70 -3.45 -3.26 9.87
C ARG A 70 -2.54 -4.02 10.84
N PRO A 71 -1.85 -3.41 11.81
CA PRO A 71 -1.04 -4.16 12.79
C PRO A 71 -1.87 -5.15 13.60
N ILE A 72 -3.13 -4.82 13.92
CA ILE A 72 -4.07 -5.73 14.59
C ILE A 72 -4.37 -6.92 13.68
N GLY A 73 -4.66 -6.66 12.41
CA GLY A 73 -4.83 -7.69 11.38
C GLY A 73 -3.59 -8.56 11.22
N ALA A 74 -2.40 -7.96 11.16
CA ALA A 74 -1.13 -8.69 11.08
C ALA A 74 -0.91 -9.61 12.29
N ALA A 75 -1.26 -9.18 13.50
CA ALA A 75 -1.17 -9.99 14.70
C ALA A 75 -2.16 -11.15 14.67
N ILE A 76 -3.43 -10.90 14.31
CA ILE A 76 -4.49 -11.91 14.24
C ILE A 76 -4.17 -12.95 13.15
N PHE A 77 -3.98 -12.49 11.92
CA PHE A 77 -3.73 -13.39 10.80
C PHE A 77 -2.36 -14.04 10.84
N GLY A 78 -1.34 -13.37 11.39
CA GLY A 78 -0.03 -13.97 11.64
C GLY A 78 -0.13 -15.15 12.62
N HIS A 79 -0.86 -14.96 13.74
CA HIS A 79 -1.06 -16.02 14.74
C HIS A 79 -1.79 -17.24 14.14
N PHE A 80 -2.88 -17.00 13.41
CA PHE A 80 -3.61 -18.10 12.77
C PHE A 80 -2.85 -18.70 11.58
N GLY A 81 -2.13 -17.89 10.79
CA GLY A 81 -1.35 -18.36 9.65
C GLY A 81 -0.23 -19.33 10.03
N ASP A 82 0.38 -19.10 11.18
CA ASP A 82 1.41 -19.99 11.73
C ASP A 82 0.81 -21.27 12.35
N ARG A 83 -0.51 -21.32 12.62
CA ARG A 83 -1.18 -22.47 13.26
C ARG A 83 -2.01 -23.33 12.32
N ILE A 84 -2.86 -22.70 11.49
CA ILE A 84 -3.84 -23.37 10.62
C ILE A 84 -3.44 -23.38 9.15
N GLY A 85 -2.36 -22.71 8.80
CA GLY A 85 -1.84 -22.65 7.45
C GLY A 85 -2.03 -21.31 6.74
N ARG A 86 -1.09 -20.99 5.91
CA ARG A 86 -1.03 -19.71 5.19
C ARG A 86 -2.20 -19.55 4.21
N LYS A 87 -2.60 -20.63 3.53
CA LYS A 87 -3.72 -20.63 2.57
C LYS A 87 -5.04 -20.21 3.22
N THR A 88 -5.43 -20.84 4.32
CA THR A 88 -6.67 -20.55 5.04
C THR A 88 -6.68 -19.11 5.54
N THR A 89 -5.54 -18.65 6.07
CA THR A 89 -5.39 -17.27 6.57
C THR A 89 -5.51 -16.26 5.45
N LEU A 90 -4.87 -16.48 4.30
CA LEU A 90 -4.97 -15.60 3.14
C LEU A 90 -6.40 -15.52 2.58
N VAL A 91 -7.13 -16.65 2.55
CA VAL A 91 -8.55 -16.68 2.14
C VAL A 91 -9.40 -15.85 3.10
N THR A 92 -9.23 -16.05 4.42
CA THR A 92 -10.01 -15.32 5.43
C THR A 92 -9.69 -13.82 5.40
N ALA A 93 -8.44 -13.44 5.22
CA ALA A 93 -8.01 -12.05 5.10
C ALA A 93 -8.65 -11.37 3.87
N LEU A 94 -8.61 -12.02 2.70
CA LEU A 94 -9.26 -11.54 1.48
C LEU A 94 -10.78 -11.37 1.68
N MET A 95 -11.43 -12.36 2.29
CA MET A 95 -12.88 -12.28 2.54
C MET A 95 -13.23 -11.15 3.50
N THR A 96 -12.44 -10.95 4.56
CA THR A 96 -12.65 -9.85 5.51
C THR A 96 -12.55 -8.49 4.82
N MET A 97 -11.51 -8.30 4.00
CA MET A 97 -11.31 -7.07 3.24
C MET A 97 -12.39 -6.86 2.19
N GLY A 98 -12.64 -7.88 1.36
CA GLY A 98 -13.57 -7.79 0.25
C GLY A 98 -15.02 -7.57 0.69
N ILE A 99 -15.49 -8.28 1.72
CA ILE A 99 -16.83 -8.06 2.30
C ILE A 99 -16.92 -6.63 2.84
N SER A 100 -15.91 -6.15 3.54
CA SER A 100 -15.88 -4.76 4.04
C SER A 100 -15.97 -3.75 2.90
N THR A 101 -15.26 -3.98 1.78
CA THR A 101 -15.31 -3.12 0.60
C THR A 101 -16.70 -3.12 -0.05
N ILE A 102 -17.30 -4.28 -0.23
CA ILE A 102 -18.66 -4.41 -0.80
C ILE A 102 -19.68 -3.71 0.11
N CYS A 103 -19.57 -3.88 1.43
CA CYS A 103 -20.44 -3.22 2.40
C CYS A 103 -20.36 -1.69 2.27
N ILE A 104 -19.17 -1.09 2.01
CA ILE A 104 -19.06 0.35 1.78
C ILE A 104 -19.98 0.79 0.63
N GLY A 105 -20.02 0.05 -0.48
CA GLY A 105 -20.92 0.33 -1.61
C GLY A 105 -22.41 0.27 -1.27
N LEU A 106 -22.77 -0.40 -0.18
CA LEU A 106 -24.16 -0.55 0.27
C LEU A 106 -24.55 0.42 1.39
N LEU A 107 -23.63 1.23 1.92
CA LEU A 107 -23.87 2.09 3.05
C LEU A 107 -24.93 3.19 2.73
N PRO A 108 -25.77 3.54 3.73
CA PRO A 108 -26.56 4.76 3.66
C PRO A 108 -25.66 6.00 3.73
N THR A 109 -26.11 7.12 3.18
CA THR A 109 -25.40 8.40 3.27
C THR A 109 -25.81 9.17 4.54
N TYR A 110 -25.09 10.25 4.87
CA TYR A 110 -25.41 11.12 6.00
C TYR A 110 -26.85 11.68 5.92
N ALA A 111 -27.33 11.95 4.70
CA ALA A 111 -28.71 12.45 4.49
C ALA A 111 -29.80 11.47 4.98
N SER A 112 -29.54 10.17 4.95
CA SER A 112 -30.51 9.14 5.36
C SER A 112 -30.27 8.60 6.77
N ALA A 113 -29.01 8.49 7.23
CA ALA A 113 -28.67 7.84 8.49
C ALA A 113 -27.86 8.74 9.46
N GLY A 114 -27.65 10.01 9.11
CA GLY A 114 -26.92 10.94 9.97
C GLY A 114 -25.52 10.45 10.33
N VAL A 115 -25.13 10.63 11.58
CA VAL A 115 -23.80 10.22 12.10
C VAL A 115 -23.54 8.72 11.97
N PHE A 116 -24.60 7.88 11.97
CA PHE A 116 -24.43 6.44 11.79
C PHE A 116 -23.81 6.07 10.44
N ALA A 117 -24.02 6.88 9.39
CA ALA A 117 -23.36 6.65 8.10
C ALA A 117 -21.84 6.73 8.23
N ALA A 118 -21.31 7.74 8.91
CA ALA A 118 -19.87 7.90 9.15
C ALA A 118 -19.31 6.79 10.05
N LEU A 119 -20.06 6.35 11.08
CA LEU A 119 -19.65 5.26 11.95
C LEU A 119 -19.58 3.93 11.19
N LEU A 120 -20.57 3.61 10.36
CA LEU A 120 -20.56 2.42 9.52
C LEU A 120 -19.42 2.43 8.51
N LEU A 121 -19.14 3.60 7.91
CA LEU A 121 -17.99 3.78 7.03
C LEU A 121 -16.68 3.49 7.75
N ALA A 122 -16.52 4.01 8.98
CA ALA A 122 -15.35 3.78 9.83
C ALA A 122 -15.20 2.29 10.18
N LEU A 123 -16.29 1.59 10.53
CA LEU A 123 -16.28 0.15 10.84
C LEU A 123 -15.85 -0.67 9.61
N CYS A 124 -16.42 -0.40 8.44
CA CYS A 124 -16.00 -1.06 7.20
C CYS A 124 -14.53 -0.79 6.92
N ARG A 125 -14.05 0.43 7.18
CA ARG A 125 -12.64 0.79 6.98
C ARG A 125 -11.70 0.05 7.92
N ILE A 126 -12.09 -0.15 9.18
CA ILE A 126 -11.36 -0.99 10.13
C ILE A 126 -11.33 -2.44 9.64
N GLY A 127 -12.45 -2.98 9.17
CA GLY A 127 -12.53 -4.33 8.59
C GLY A 127 -11.58 -4.51 7.39
N GLN A 128 -11.55 -3.54 6.46
CA GLN A 128 -10.57 -3.52 5.37
C GLN A 128 -9.13 -3.54 5.90
N GLY A 129 -8.82 -2.70 6.89
CA GLY A 129 -7.50 -2.62 7.48
C GLY A 129 -7.07 -3.94 8.14
N ILE A 130 -7.96 -4.58 8.89
CA ILE A 130 -7.70 -5.90 9.51
C ILE A 130 -7.38 -6.93 8.41
N GLY A 131 -8.19 -7.02 7.35
CA GLY A 131 -7.94 -7.93 6.23
C GLY A 131 -6.57 -7.71 5.58
N LEU A 132 -6.26 -6.46 5.24
CA LEU A 132 -4.99 -6.06 4.62
C LEU A 132 -3.75 -6.36 5.46
N GLY A 133 -3.88 -6.26 6.80
CA GLY A 133 -2.74 -6.37 7.70
C GLY A 133 -2.00 -7.70 7.63
N GLY A 134 -2.72 -8.78 7.31
CA GLY A 134 -2.17 -10.14 7.24
C GLY A 134 -1.64 -10.54 5.86
N GLU A 135 -1.80 -9.75 4.82
CA GLU A 135 -1.69 -10.25 3.45
C GLU A 135 -0.35 -9.96 2.77
N TRP A 136 0.09 -8.70 2.82
CA TRP A 136 1.26 -8.24 2.09
C TRP A 136 2.55 -9.01 2.43
N GLY A 137 2.83 -9.23 3.72
CA GLY A 137 4.03 -9.96 4.15
C GLY A 137 4.06 -11.39 3.63
N GLY A 138 2.89 -12.07 3.60
CA GLY A 138 2.76 -13.42 3.05
C GLY A 138 3.05 -13.46 1.55
N ALA A 139 2.54 -12.50 0.77
CA ALA A 139 2.76 -12.43 -0.68
C ALA A 139 4.24 -12.18 -1.02
N VAL A 140 4.88 -11.26 -0.30
CA VAL A 140 6.32 -10.95 -0.46
C VAL A 140 7.19 -12.15 -0.12
N LEU A 141 6.94 -12.82 1.02
CA LEU A 141 7.72 -13.98 1.43
C LEU A 141 7.50 -15.16 0.49
N LEU A 142 6.27 -15.37 0.02
CA LEU A 142 5.99 -16.41 -0.96
C LEU A 142 6.81 -16.19 -2.24
N ALA A 143 6.93 -14.97 -2.71
CA ALA A 143 7.72 -14.64 -3.90
C ALA A 143 9.23 -14.78 -3.63
N THR A 144 9.74 -14.20 -2.54
CA THR A 144 11.18 -14.17 -2.23
C THR A 144 11.73 -15.53 -1.79
N GLU A 145 10.97 -16.35 -1.05
CA GLU A 145 11.38 -17.70 -0.63
C GLU A 145 11.46 -18.70 -1.81
N ASN A 146 10.79 -18.42 -2.93
CA ASN A 146 10.88 -19.20 -4.17
C ASN A 146 11.90 -18.60 -5.17
N ALA A 147 12.61 -17.53 -4.80
CA ALA A 147 13.59 -16.90 -5.67
C ALA A 147 14.89 -17.70 -5.72
N PRO A 148 15.49 -17.88 -6.91
CA PRO A 148 16.86 -18.35 -7.04
C PRO A 148 17.84 -17.40 -6.31
N ALA A 149 18.98 -17.94 -5.90
CA ALA A 149 20.04 -17.13 -5.28
C ALA A 149 20.39 -15.91 -6.16
N GLY A 150 20.48 -14.73 -5.55
CA GLY A 150 20.78 -13.47 -6.23
C GLY A 150 19.62 -12.86 -7.02
N LYS A 151 18.37 -13.39 -6.92
CA LYS A 151 17.19 -12.85 -7.61
C LYS A 151 16.03 -12.51 -6.67
N HIS A 152 16.32 -12.26 -5.41
CA HIS A 152 15.30 -11.95 -4.40
C HIS A 152 14.59 -10.60 -4.67
N GLY A 153 15.32 -9.60 -5.19
CA GLY A 153 14.75 -8.31 -5.60
C GLY A 153 13.81 -8.45 -6.79
N TRP A 154 14.24 -9.18 -7.81
CA TRP A 154 13.42 -9.45 -9.00
C TRP A 154 12.14 -10.23 -8.69
N TYR A 155 12.23 -11.30 -7.89
CA TYR A 155 11.05 -12.07 -7.50
C TYR A 155 10.15 -11.29 -6.54
N GLY A 156 10.73 -10.58 -5.58
CA GLY A 156 10.01 -9.77 -4.60
C GLY A 156 9.25 -8.59 -5.20
N MET A 157 9.60 -8.15 -6.42
CA MET A 157 8.89 -7.07 -7.09
C MET A 157 7.51 -7.47 -7.64
N PHE A 158 7.26 -8.76 -7.92
CA PHE A 158 5.97 -9.18 -8.51
C PHE A 158 4.76 -8.83 -7.65
N PRO A 159 4.71 -9.15 -6.34
CA PRO A 159 3.63 -8.67 -5.48
C PRO A 159 3.58 -7.13 -5.40
N GLN A 160 4.71 -6.43 -5.55
CA GLN A 160 4.74 -4.95 -5.53
C GLN A 160 4.09 -4.33 -6.77
N LEU A 161 4.16 -5.01 -7.94
CA LEU A 161 3.46 -4.58 -9.16
C LEU A 161 1.93 -4.54 -9.00
N GLY A 162 1.38 -5.25 -8.03
CA GLY A 162 -0.04 -5.17 -7.70
C GLY A 162 -0.49 -3.76 -7.32
N ALA A 163 0.37 -2.97 -6.67
CA ALA A 163 0.03 -1.61 -6.27
C ALA A 163 -0.22 -0.67 -7.45
N PRO A 164 0.70 -0.47 -8.42
CA PRO A 164 0.41 0.37 -9.59
C PRO A 164 -0.72 -0.17 -10.46
N LEU A 165 -0.86 -1.49 -10.61
CA LEU A 165 -1.98 -2.08 -11.36
C LEU A 165 -3.32 -1.79 -10.69
N GLY A 166 -3.43 -2.02 -9.38
CA GLY A 166 -4.63 -1.70 -8.60
C GLY A 166 -4.96 -0.21 -8.64
N LEU A 167 -3.93 0.66 -8.61
CA LEU A 167 -4.11 2.11 -8.71
C LEU A 167 -4.68 2.53 -10.07
N VAL A 168 -4.10 2.04 -11.17
CA VAL A 168 -4.57 2.35 -12.53
C VAL A 168 -6.02 1.88 -12.73
N ILE A 169 -6.34 0.66 -12.28
CA ILE A 169 -7.71 0.12 -12.38
C ILE A 169 -8.68 0.94 -11.53
N SER A 170 -8.29 1.33 -10.32
CA SER A 170 -9.10 2.15 -9.41
C SER A 170 -9.38 3.55 -9.99
N ILE A 171 -8.34 4.23 -10.47
CA ILE A 171 -8.48 5.56 -11.10
C ILE A 171 -9.33 5.42 -12.38
N GLY A 172 -9.06 4.40 -13.19
CA GLY A 172 -9.82 4.11 -14.41
C GLY A 172 -11.31 3.89 -14.14
N ALA A 173 -11.66 3.19 -13.06
CA ALA A 173 -13.05 2.98 -12.64
C ALA A 173 -13.74 4.32 -12.31
N PHE A 174 -13.10 5.19 -11.51
CA PHE A 174 -13.65 6.51 -11.21
C PHE A 174 -13.71 7.43 -12.44
N LEU A 175 -12.70 7.37 -13.30
CA LEU A 175 -12.67 8.13 -14.55
C LEU A 175 -13.82 7.70 -15.48
N LEU A 176 -14.01 6.38 -15.65
CA LEU A 176 -15.11 5.85 -16.48
C LEU A 176 -16.47 6.34 -15.98
N ILE A 177 -16.70 6.24 -14.67
CA ILE A 177 -17.96 6.66 -14.05
C ILE A 177 -18.15 8.18 -14.18
N SER A 178 -17.11 8.97 -13.93
CA SER A 178 -17.16 10.43 -14.04
C SER A 178 -17.41 10.91 -15.48
N ASN A 179 -17.05 10.10 -16.49
CA ASN A 179 -17.31 10.41 -17.88
C ASN A 179 -18.71 10.02 -18.36
N GLN A 180 -19.30 8.98 -17.78
CA GLN A 180 -20.58 8.43 -18.22
C GLN A 180 -21.76 8.99 -17.43
N LEU A 181 -21.54 9.49 -16.22
CA LEU A 181 -22.57 9.93 -15.31
C LEU A 181 -22.51 11.45 -15.09
N THR A 182 -23.69 12.05 -14.96
CA THR A 182 -23.79 13.42 -14.46
C THR A 182 -23.35 13.51 -13.00
N GLU A 183 -23.01 14.71 -12.53
CA GLU A 183 -22.60 14.90 -11.13
C GLU A 183 -23.71 14.42 -10.16
N ALA A 184 -24.98 14.68 -10.47
CA ALA A 184 -26.10 14.21 -9.68
C ALA A 184 -26.18 12.67 -9.62
N GLN A 185 -25.98 12.00 -10.74
CA GLN A 185 -25.93 10.52 -10.79
C GLN A 185 -24.73 9.97 -10.06
N LEU A 186 -23.56 10.60 -10.21
CA LEU A 186 -22.34 10.18 -9.51
C LEU A 186 -22.55 10.19 -7.98
N PHE A 187 -23.10 11.27 -7.42
CA PHE A 187 -23.31 11.39 -5.97
C PHE A 187 -24.54 10.63 -5.46
N SER A 188 -25.53 10.29 -6.30
CA SER A 188 -26.70 9.51 -5.88
C SER A 188 -26.39 8.00 -5.79
N TRP A 189 -25.82 7.42 -6.84
CA TRP A 189 -25.56 5.97 -6.89
C TRP A 189 -24.21 5.57 -7.53
N GLY A 190 -23.71 6.41 -8.47
CA GLY A 190 -22.54 6.04 -9.30
C GLY A 190 -21.29 5.74 -8.50
N TRP A 191 -21.07 6.44 -7.40
CA TRP A 191 -19.91 6.19 -6.51
C TRP A 191 -19.88 4.79 -5.89
N ARG A 192 -21.04 4.11 -5.84
CA ARG A 192 -21.16 2.75 -5.28
C ARG A 192 -20.60 1.69 -6.23
N VAL A 193 -20.62 1.95 -7.53
CA VAL A 193 -20.26 0.97 -8.58
C VAL A 193 -18.84 0.41 -8.40
N PRO A 194 -17.78 1.21 -8.17
CA PRO A 194 -16.44 0.66 -7.96
C PRO A 194 -16.36 -0.29 -6.76
N PHE A 195 -17.07 0.03 -5.66
CA PHE A 195 -17.10 -0.82 -4.46
C PHE A 195 -17.86 -2.13 -4.69
N LEU A 196 -18.97 -2.08 -5.41
CA LEU A 196 -19.75 -3.27 -5.74
C LEU A 196 -19.05 -4.15 -6.78
N ALA A 197 -18.28 -3.54 -7.70
CA ALA A 197 -17.43 -4.27 -8.66
C ALA A 197 -16.35 -5.12 -7.98
N SER A 198 -15.96 -4.78 -6.75
CA SER A 198 -15.06 -5.61 -5.93
C SER A 198 -15.59 -7.02 -5.72
N THR A 199 -16.91 -7.24 -5.81
CA THR A 199 -17.49 -8.60 -5.71
C THR A 199 -16.89 -9.54 -6.74
N VAL A 200 -16.72 -9.07 -7.99
CA VAL A 200 -16.12 -9.86 -9.07
C VAL A 200 -14.64 -10.10 -8.80
N LEU A 201 -13.92 -9.06 -8.37
CA LEU A 201 -12.49 -9.17 -8.08
C LEU A 201 -12.22 -10.10 -6.90
N VAL A 202 -13.01 -10.02 -5.84
CA VAL A 202 -12.93 -10.92 -4.68
C VAL A 202 -13.20 -12.36 -5.08
N ALA A 203 -14.20 -12.62 -5.94
CA ALA A 203 -14.49 -13.95 -6.46
C ALA A 203 -13.30 -14.51 -7.26
N VAL A 204 -12.67 -13.70 -8.12
CA VAL A 204 -11.45 -14.06 -8.86
C VAL A 204 -10.29 -14.33 -7.91
N GLY A 205 -10.05 -13.45 -6.92
CA GLY A 205 -9.01 -13.62 -5.91
C GLY A 205 -9.21 -14.87 -5.07
N LEU A 206 -10.44 -15.16 -4.66
CA LEU A 206 -10.80 -16.38 -3.94
C LEU A 206 -10.52 -17.64 -4.78
N TYR A 207 -10.95 -17.66 -6.04
CA TYR A 207 -10.68 -18.75 -6.96
C TYR A 207 -9.18 -19.06 -7.09
N ILE A 208 -8.36 -18.02 -7.30
CA ILE A 208 -6.91 -18.15 -7.40
C ILE A 208 -6.31 -18.71 -6.11
N ARG A 209 -6.74 -18.21 -4.94
CA ARG A 209 -6.20 -18.63 -3.62
C ARG A 209 -6.60 -20.03 -3.22
N LEU A 210 -7.78 -20.49 -3.61
CA LEU A 210 -8.20 -21.86 -3.37
C LEU A 210 -7.32 -22.87 -4.13
N GLN A 211 -6.70 -22.48 -5.24
CA GLN A 211 -5.78 -23.32 -6.02
C GLN A 211 -4.32 -23.29 -5.51
N LEU A 212 -3.96 -22.38 -4.58
CA LEU A 212 -2.62 -22.33 -4.01
C LEU A 212 -2.34 -23.59 -3.17
N VAL A 213 -1.13 -24.11 -3.31
CA VAL A 213 -0.60 -25.22 -2.49
C VAL A 213 0.28 -24.59 -1.41
N GLU A 214 0.22 -25.15 -0.19
CA GLU A 214 1.04 -24.73 0.93
C GLU A 214 2.54 -24.87 0.60
N THR A 215 3.35 -23.88 1.02
CA THR A 215 4.78 -23.82 0.65
C THR A 215 5.58 -24.97 1.26
N PRO A 216 6.61 -25.53 0.54
CA PRO A 216 7.50 -26.55 1.08
C PRO A 216 8.22 -26.10 2.35
N ALA A 217 8.58 -24.82 2.46
CA ALA A 217 9.21 -24.23 3.64
C ALA A 217 8.32 -24.33 4.88
N PHE A 218 7.03 -24.01 4.74
CA PHE A 218 6.05 -24.13 5.82
C PHE A 218 5.82 -25.58 6.22
N LYS A 219 5.70 -26.49 5.26
CA LYS A 219 5.57 -27.94 5.53
C LYS A 219 6.77 -28.49 6.30
N ARG A 220 7.99 -28.06 5.97
CA ARG A 220 9.22 -28.45 6.68
C ARG A 220 9.24 -27.92 8.11
N SER A 221 8.93 -26.64 8.31
CA SER A 221 8.86 -26.01 9.64
C SER A 221 7.85 -26.70 10.57
N ILE A 222 6.69 -27.13 10.02
CA ILE A 222 5.72 -27.93 10.77
C ILE A 222 6.28 -29.29 11.14
N ALA A 223 6.95 -29.99 10.21
CA ALA A 223 7.52 -31.31 10.44
C ALA A 223 8.68 -31.28 11.45
N GLN A 224 9.41 -30.17 11.54
CA GLN A 224 10.55 -29.98 12.46
C GLN A 224 10.14 -29.45 13.84
N GLY A 225 8.85 -29.18 14.07
CA GLY A 225 8.37 -28.70 15.37
C GLY A 225 8.82 -27.27 15.73
N GLU A 226 9.37 -26.50 14.77
CA GLU A 226 9.87 -25.14 14.96
C GLU A 226 8.78 -24.09 15.13
N ARG A 227 7.68 -24.44 15.78
CA ARG A 227 6.57 -23.50 15.98
C ARG A 227 6.89 -22.51 17.10
N VAL A 228 7.09 -21.25 16.75
CA VAL A 228 7.11 -20.16 17.74
C VAL A 228 5.69 -19.94 18.26
N ARG A 229 5.49 -20.09 19.57
CA ARG A 229 4.16 -19.96 20.21
C ARG A 229 3.52 -18.58 20.00
N LEU A 230 4.32 -17.51 20.02
CA LEU A 230 3.88 -16.12 19.86
C LEU A 230 4.97 -15.30 19.11
N PRO A 231 5.02 -15.34 17.77
CA PRO A 231 6.02 -14.60 16.98
C PRO A 231 6.02 -13.09 17.27
N PHE A 232 4.85 -12.51 17.56
CA PHE A 232 4.70 -11.11 17.95
C PHE A 232 5.58 -10.76 19.18
N ASN A 233 5.47 -11.52 20.26
CA ASN A 233 6.26 -11.27 21.48
C ASN A 233 7.76 -11.40 21.23
N VAL A 234 8.17 -12.31 20.34
CA VAL A 234 9.58 -12.48 19.98
C VAL A 234 10.10 -11.29 19.19
N VAL A 235 9.31 -10.75 18.26
CA VAL A 235 9.71 -9.56 17.48
C VAL A 235 9.88 -8.36 18.39
N PHE A 236 8.92 -8.08 19.29
CA PHE A 236 9.01 -6.95 20.22
C PHE A 236 10.06 -7.14 21.31
N GLY A 237 10.25 -8.37 21.80
CA GLY A 237 11.20 -8.67 22.89
C GLY A 237 12.66 -8.81 22.44
N LYS A 238 12.89 -9.45 21.27
CA LYS A 238 14.26 -9.76 20.81
C LYS A 238 14.76 -8.87 19.68
N PHE A 239 13.86 -8.28 18.88
CA PHE A 239 14.22 -7.49 17.69
C PHE A 239 13.60 -6.09 17.65
N PRO A 240 13.42 -5.37 18.79
CA PRO A 240 12.75 -4.07 18.80
C PRO A 240 13.49 -3.03 17.96
N LEU A 241 14.82 -3.02 17.98
CA LEU A 241 15.63 -2.10 17.20
C LEU A 241 15.50 -2.34 15.69
N ARG A 242 15.45 -3.61 15.25
CA ARG A 242 15.25 -3.94 13.83
C ARG A 242 13.86 -3.55 13.37
N LEU A 243 12.83 -3.77 14.20
CA LEU A 243 11.47 -3.33 13.95
C LEU A 243 11.40 -1.80 13.81
N PHE A 244 11.98 -1.06 14.74
CA PHE A 244 11.99 0.40 14.75
C PHE A 244 12.74 0.98 13.54
N LEU A 245 13.98 0.54 13.31
CA LEU A 245 14.78 1.02 12.19
C LEU A 245 14.17 0.63 10.85
N GLY A 246 13.63 -0.59 10.72
CA GLY A 246 12.92 -1.01 9.51
C GLY A 246 11.67 -0.18 9.24
N THR A 247 10.91 0.16 10.29
CA THR A 247 9.74 1.05 10.20
C THR A 247 10.14 2.42 9.67
N LEU A 248 11.11 3.09 10.30
CA LEU A 248 11.58 4.40 9.86
C LEU A 248 12.24 4.32 8.47
N GLY A 249 13.00 3.24 8.19
CA GLY A 249 13.64 2.98 6.90
C GLY A 249 12.66 2.78 5.73
N SER A 250 11.38 2.53 6.03
CA SER A 250 10.32 2.33 5.04
C SER A 250 9.35 3.51 4.93
N THR A 251 9.35 4.42 5.91
CA THR A 251 8.32 5.47 6.06
C THR A 251 8.23 6.39 4.83
N THR A 252 9.36 6.84 4.29
CA THR A 252 9.37 7.79 3.15
C THR A 252 8.79 7.21 1.88
N THR A 253 8.89 5.89 1.68
CA THR A 253 8.23 5.21 0.55
C THR A 253 6.72 5.44 0.56
N PHE A 254 6.11 5.41 1.75
CA PHE A 254 4.68 5.71 1.90
C PHE A 254 4.41 7.21 1.77
N VAL A 255 5.23 8.07 2.38
CA VAL A 255 5.01 9.53 2.32
C VAL A 255 4.99 10.01 0.87
N VAL A 256 6.01 9.71 0.06
CA VAL A 256 6.08 10.17 -1.32
C VAL A 256 4.91 9.67 -2.16
N PHE A 257 4.51 8.40 -1.99
CA PHE A 257 3.38 7.83 -2.71
C PHE A 257 2.06 8.53 -2.35
N TYR A 258 1.77 8.70 -1.06
CA TYR A 258 0.50 9.29 -0.63
C TYR A 258 0.42 10.80 -0.86
N LEU A 259 1.56 11.50 -0.92
CA LEU A 259 1.62 12.88 -1.40
C LEU A 259 1.29 12.97 -2.90
N ALA A 260 1.87 12.10 -3.73
CA ALA A 260 1.60 12.09 -5.18
C ALA A 260 0.19 11.58 -5.52
N ASN A 261 -0.37 10.67 -4.70
CA ASN A 261 -1.67 10.08 -4.97
C ASN A 261 -2.82 10.88 -4.32
N ILE A 262 -2.88 10.93 -2.99
CA ILE A 262 -4.05 11.46 -2.27
C ILE A 262 -3.98 12.97 -2.12
N PHE A 263 -2.86 13.48 -1.60
CA PHE A 263 -2.73 14.92 -1.40
C PHE A 263 -2.79 15.67 -2.73
N ALA A 264 -2.04 15.19 -3.75
CA ALA A 264 -2.03 15.84 -5.06
C ALA A 264 -3.42 15.84 -5.70
N LEU A 265 -4.21 14.76 -5.61
CA LEU A 265 -5.57 14.73 -6.12
C LEU A 265 -6.45 15.78 -5.42
N GLY A 266 -6.41 15.82 -4.09
CA GLY A 266 -7.21 16.76 -3.31
C GLY A 266 -6.82 18.21 -3.57
N TRP A 267 -5.53 18.52 -3.51
CA TRP A 267 -5.03 19.90 -3.73
C TRP A 267 -5.18 20.34 -5.18
N GLY A 268 -4.89 19.46 -6.13
CA GLY A 268 -5.01 19.74 -7.56
C GLY A 268 -6.45 20.07 -7.99
N THR A 269 -7.42 19.34 -7.46
CA THR A 269 -8.84 19.58 -7.81
C THR A 269 -9.49 20.71 -7.02
N ASN A 270 -9.20 20.84 -5.72
CA ASN A 270 -9.89 21.80 -4.85
C ASN A 270 -9.18 23.16 -4.76
N SER A 271 -7.83 23.18 -4.83
CA SER A 271 -7.06 24.41 -4.63
C SER A 271 -6.44 24.96 -5.92
N LEU A 272 -5.93 24.07 -6.80
CA LEU A 272 -5.43 24.49 -8.11
C LEU A 272 -6.52 24.54 -9.18
N GLY A 273 -7.73 24.04 -8.90
CA GLY A 273 -8.88 24.17 -9.80
C GLY A 273 -8.81 23.31 -11.06
N PHE A 274 -7.97 22.29 -11.11
CA PHE A 274 -7.95 21.35 -12.24
C PHE A 274 -9.27 20.58 -12.33
N PRO A 275 -9.85 20.40 -13.53
CA PRO A 275 -10.99 19.51 -13.72
C PRO A 275 -10.65 18.10 -13.20
N ARG A 276 -11.57 17.51 -12.44
CA ARG A 276 -11.42 16.16 -11.85
C ARG A 276 -10.95 15.14 -12.88
N GLN A 277 -11.61 15.10 -14.03
CA GLN A 277 -11.29 14.18 -15.12
C GLN A 277 -9.86 14.35 -15.61
N GLN A 278 -9.43 15.58 -15.84
CA GLN A 278 -8.08 15.89 -16.31
C GLN A 278 -7.02 15.44 -15.29
N PHE A 279 -7.26 15.70 -14.01
CA PHE A 279 -6.33 15.31 -12.96
C PHE A 279 -6.23 13.79 -12.81
N LEU A 280 -7.35 13.07 -12.88
CA LEU A 280 -7.36 11.60 -12.86
C LEU A 280 -6.62 10.99 -14.06
N ILE A 281 -6.74 11.57 -15.26
CA ILE A 281 -5.98 11.13 -16.43
C ILE A 281 -4.48 11.34 -16.19
N MET A 282 -4.07 12.51 -15.72
CA MET A 282 -2.67 12.77 -15.39
C MET A 282 -2.12 11.79 -14.36
N GLN A 283 -2.88 11.53 -13.29
CA GLN A 283 -2.48 10.54 -12.28
C GLN A 283 -2.40 9.13 -12.84
N MET A 284 -3.34 8.72 -13.68
CA MET A 284 -3.34 7.39 -14.30
C MET A 284 -2.12 7.18 -15.19
N LEU A 285 -1.79 8.18 -16.01
CA LEU A 285 -0.59 8.16 -16.86
C LEU A 285 0.69 8.20 -16.01
N ALA A 286 0.73 9.02 -14.97
CA ALA A 286 1.87 9.10 -14.05
C ALA A 286 2.06 7.80 -13.25
N ALA A 287 0.99 7.07 -12.91
CA ALA A 287 1.06 5.77 -12.24
C ALA A 287 1.80 4.69 -13.08
N LEU A 288 1.90 4.87 -14.41
CA LEU A 288 2.74 4.00 -15.25
C LEU A 288 4.22 4.10 -14.84
N PHE A 289 4.70 5.27 -14.44
CA PHE A 289 6.08 5.43 -13.94
C PHE A 289 6.28 4.69 -12.61
N PHE A 290 5.25 4.61 -11.76
CA PHE A 290 5.29 3.75 -10.58
C PHE A 290 5.52 2.29 -10.97
N GLY A 291 4.71 1.78 -11.91
CA GLY A 291 4.83 0.41 -12.41
C GLY A 291 6.15 0.12 -13.10
N LEU A 292 6.67 1.07 -13.90
CA LEU A 292 7.93 0.91 -14.65
C LEU A 292 9.16 0.91 -13.74
N MET A 293 9.16 1.72 -12.67
CA MET A 293 10.33 1.84 -11.79
C MET A 293 10.46 0.68 -10.80
N ILE A 294 9.39 -0.07 -10.50
CA ILE A 294 9.45 -1.26 -9.65
C ILE A 294 10.38 -2.34 -10.21
N PRO A 295 10.24 -2.81 -11.47
CA PRO A 295 11.18 -3.77 -12.06
C PRO A 295 12.62 -3.25 -12.14
N VAL A 296 12.80 -1.98 -12.48
CA VAL A 296 14.11 -1.35 -12.51
C VAL A 296 14.78 -1.42 -11.15
N ALA A 297 14.05 -1.03 -10.09
CA ALA A 297 14.55 -1.07 -8.73
C ALA A 297 14.79 -2.50 -8.22
N GLY A 298 13.92 -3.46 -8.56
CA GLY A 298 14.10 -4.87 -8.24
C GLY A 298 15.36 -5.46 -8.87
N ALA A 299 15.58 -5.20 -10.16
CA ALA A 299 16.78 -5.65 -10.86
C ALA A 299 18.07 -5.00 -10.34
N LEU A 300 18.03 -3.70 -10.01
CA LEU A 300 19.16 -3.00 -9.40
C LEU A 300 19.43 -3.52 -7.98
N ALA A 301 18.39 -3.79 -7.20
CA ALA A 301 18.53 -4.34 -5.86
C ALA A 301 19.24 -5.71 -5.85
N ASP A 302 19.05 -6.53 -6.87
CA ASP A 302 19.78 -7.80 -7.01
C ASP A 302 21.29 -7.60 -7.27
N ARG A 303 21.69 -6.46 -7.85
CA ARG A 303 23.10 -6.13 -8.16
C ARG A 303 23.82 -5.41 -7.04
N ILE A 304 23.17 -4.37 -6.47
CA ILE A 304 23.80 -3.46 -5.49
C ILE A 304 23.34 -3.70 -4.05
N GLY A 305 22.33 -4.57 -3.87
CA GLY A 305 21.69 -4.82 -2.60
C GLY A 305 20.47 -3.93 -2.34
N GLY A 306 19.43 -4.51 -1.72
CA GLY A 306 18.16 -3.82 -1.45
C GLY A 306 18.32 -2.56 -0.58
N ARG A 307 19.21 -2.61 0.44
CA ARG A 307 19.50 -1.45 1.30
C ARG A 307 20.13 -0.28 0.51
N ALA A 308 21.12 -0.57 -0.33
CA ALA A 308 21.76 0.48 -1.14
C ALA A 308 20.76 1.12 -2.11
N MET A 309 19.89 0.32 -2.72
CA MET A 309 18.82 0.83 -3.59
C MET A 309 17.84 1.72 -2.85
N LEU A 310 17.43 1.35 -1.62
CA LEU A 310 16.57 2.19 -0.77
C LEU A 310 17.26 3.52 -0.39
N ILE A 311 18.56 3.51 -0.10
CA ILE A 311 19.33 4.74 0.19
C ILE A 311 19.31 5.65 -1.03
N ILE A 312 19.60 5.14 -2.23
CA ILE A 312 19.59 5.92 -3.48
C ILE A 312 18.18 6.52 -3.71
N ALA A 313 17.14 5.70 -3.62
CA ALA A 313 15.78 6.18 -3.78
C ALA A 313 15.41 7.27 -2.76
N THR A 314 15.84 7.11 -1.51
CA THR A 314 15.60 8.09 -0.43
C THR A 314 16.30 9.41 -0.69
N LEU A 315 17.56 9.40 -1.16
CA LEU A 315 18.29 10.62 -1.54
C LEU A 315 17.57 11.38 -2.66
N LEU A 316 17.10 10.67 -3.68
CA LEU A 316 16.31 11.27 -4.76
C LEU A 316 14.97 11.84 -4.25
N ILE A 317 14.30 11.18 -3.31
CA ILE A 317 13.06 11.68 -2.69
C ILE A 317 13.34 12.95 -1.86
N ILE A 318 14.45 13.01 -1.12
CA ILE A 318 14.86 14.23 -0.39
C ILE A 318 15.03 15.40 -1.37
N ALA A 319 15.73 15.19 -2.49
CA ALA A 319 15.90 16.21 -3.51
C ALA A 319 14.57 16.63 -4.15
N PHE A 320 13.68 15.68 -4.42
CA PHE A 320 12.35 15.93 -4.95
C PHE A 320 11.48 16.80 -4.04
N GLY A 321 11.65 16.71 -2.72
CA GLY A 321 10.95 17.58 -1.77
C GLY A 321 11.21 19.08 -2.03
N PHE A 322 12.41 19.47 -2.43
CA PHE A 322 12.72 20.85 -2.80
C PHE A 322 12.11 21.27 -4.14
N ALA A 323 11.87 20.31 -5.04
CA ALA A 323 11.18 20.55 -6.30
C ALA A 323 9.63 20.61 -6.17
N PHE A 324 9.08 20.31 -4.97
CA PHE A 324 7.65 20.19 -4.75
C PHE A 324 6.90 21.48 -5.11
N ARG A 325 7.30 22.63 -4.52
CA ARG A 325 6.67 23.93 -4.80
C ARG A 325 6.79 24.34 -6.26
N PRO A 326 7.99 24.41 -6.88
CA PRO A 326 8.11 24.88 -8.26
C PRO A 326 7.33 24.05 -9.28
N LEU A 327 7.15 22.75 -9.05
CA LEU A 327 6.42 21.88 -9.98
C LEU A 327 4.91 21.84 -9.70
N PHE A 328 4.48 22.00 -8.45
CA PHE A 328 3.08 21.76 -8.06
C PHE A 328 2.32 23.02 -7.61
N SER A 329 2.91 24.22 -7.71
CA SER A 329 2.22 25.49 -7.40
C SER A 329 1.65 26.20 -8.62
N THR A 330 1.80 25.64 -9.81
CA THR A 330 1.41 26.26 -11.06
C THR A 330 0.13 25.64 -11.63
N HIS A 331 -0.58 26.40 -12.48
CA HIS A 331 -1.67 25.86 -13.29
C HIS A 331 -1.16 25.21 -14.60
N ASP A 332 0.17 25.07 -14.75
CA ASP A 332 0.76 24.41 -15.90
C ASP A 332 0.61 22.90 -15.81
N ILE A 333 -0.14 22.34 -16.75
CA ILE A 333 -0.41 20.91 -16.87
C ILE A 333 0.89 20.11 -16.99
N ALA A 334 1.87 20.63 -17.74
CA ALA A 334 3.14 19.92 -17.95
C ALA A 334 3.94 19.84 -16.64
N ALA A 335 4.04 20.93 -15.88
CA ALA A 335 4.75 20.96 -14.61
C ALA A 335 4.09 20.01 -13.58
N VAL A 336 2.76 20.05 -13.49
CA VAL A 336 2.00 19.17 -12.60
C VAL A 336 2.12 17.70 -13.01
N PHE A 337 2.11 17.41 -14.31
CA PHE A 337 2.33 16.04 -14.80
C PHE A 337 3.75 15.55 -14.49
N VAL A 338 4.76 16.37 -14.67
CA VAL A 338 6.16 16.05 -14.29
C VAL A 338 6.26 15.80 -12.80
N PHE A 339 5.61 16.63 -11.96
CA PHE A 339 5.53 16.40 -10.53
C PHE A 339 4.94 15.01 -10.18
N LEU A 340 3.81 14.67 -10.79
CA LEU A 340 3.16 13.37 -10.56
C LEU A 340 4.03 12.21 -11.06
N ALA A 341 4.60 12.32 -12.25
CA ALA A 341 5.47 11.30 -12.85
C ALA A 341 6.74 11.05 -12.01
N CYS A 342 7.37 12.12 -11.52
CA CYS A 342 8.51 12.02 -10.61
C CYS A 342 8.11 11.40 -9.28
N GLY A 343 7.02 11.87 -8.65
CA GLY A 343 6.53 11.34 -7.39
C GLY A 343 6.21 9.84 -7.45
N PHE A 344 5.48 9.41 -8.47
CA PHE A 344 5.18 8.00 -8.70
C PHE A 344 6.41 7.19 -9.11
N GLY A 345 7.30 7.73 -9.94
CA GLY A 345 8.55 7.07 -10.31
C GLY A 345 9.44 6.81 -9.09
N LEU A 346 9.63 7.82 -8.24
CA LEU A 346 10.38 7.69 -6.98
C LEU A 346 9.71 6.71 -6.01
N SER A 347 8.38 6.69 -5.98
CA SER A 347 7.63 5.67 -5.23
C SER A 347 7.96 4.27 -5.73
N GLY A 348 8.04 4.05 -7.06
CA GLY A 348 8.42 2.77 -7.65
C GLY A 348 9.84 2.35 -7.31
N LEU A 349 10.79 3.30 -7.38
CA LEU A 349 12.18 3.06 -7.03
C LEU A 349 12.37 2.63 -5.57
N SER A 350 11.61 3.19 -4.64
CA SER A 350 11.68 2.84 -3.22
C SER A 350 10.82 1.61 -2.88
N TYR A 351 9.66 1.44 -3.52
CA TYR A 351 8.74 0.35 -3.23
C TYR A 351 9.20 -1.00 -3.79
N GLY A 352 9.83 -1.02 -4.98
CA GLY A 352 10.29 -2.24 -5.64
C GLY A 352 11.16 -3.14 -4.76
N PRO A 353 12.26 -2.64 -4.16
CA PRO A 353 13.15 -3.42 -3.33
C PRO A 353 12.65 -3.59 -1.89
N LEU A 354 11.61 -2.86 -1.46
CA LEU A 354 11.18 -2.79 -0.06
C LEU A 354 10.88 -4.17 0.53
N GLY A 355 10.12 -4.99 -0.19
CA GLY A 355 9.72 -6.31 0.28
C GLY A 355 10.92 -7.22 0.55
N SER A 356 11.84 -7.34 -0.40
CA SER A 356 13.05 -8.15 -0.24
C SER A 356 13.99 -7.59 0.83
N ALA A 357 14.13 -6.28 0.94
CA ALA A 357 14.96 -5.63 1.95
C ALA A 357 14.41 -5.86 3.37
N LEU A 358 13.09 -5.73 3.57
CA LEU A 358 12.49 -5.99 4.89
C LEU A 358 12.55 -7.46 5.30
N ALA A 359 12.44 -8.38 4.34
CA ALA A 359 12.53 -9.81 4.61
C ALA A 359 13.89 -10.23 5.17
N THR A 360 14.97 -9.48 4.88
CA THR A 360 16.32 -9.76 5.39
C THR A 360 16.57 -9.26 6.82
N LEU A 361 15.67 -8.44 7.38
CA LEU A 361 15.85 -7.88 8.72
C LEU A 361 15.58 -8.89 9.84
N PHE A 362 14.80 -9.94 9.56
CA PHE A 362 14.33 -10.87 10.57
C PHE A 362 14.70 -12.31 10.24
N PRO A 363 15.08 -13.11 11.26
CA PRO A 363 15.35 -14.54 11.06
C PRO A 363 14.07 -15.28 10.67
N THR A 364 14.22 -16.38 9.94
CA THR A 364 13.13 -17.16 9.33
C THR A 364 11.93 -17.44 10.24
N PRO A 365 12.08 -17.84 11.53
CA PRO A 365 10.95 -18.17 12.40
C PRO A 365 10.03 -17.00 12.77
N VAL A 366 10.47 -15.75 12.60
CA VAL A 366 9.72 -14.53 12.90
C VAL A 366 9.68 -13.54 11.73
N ARG A 367 10.21 -13.96 10.58
CA ARG A 367 10.34 -13.11 9.38
C ARG A 367 9.02 -12.57 8.89
N TYR A 368 7.99 -13.43 8.83
CA TYR A 368 6.65 -12.99 8.41
C TYR A 368 6.11 -11.90 9.32
N THR A 369 6.06 -12.17 10.62
CA THR A 369 5.54 -11.22 11.61
C THR A 369 6.35 -9.93 11.63
N GLY A 370 7.70 -10.04 11.65
CA GLY A 370 8.58 -8.86 11.66
C GLY A 370 8.44 -7.99 10.43
N THR A 371 8.44 -8.59 9.24
CA THR A 371 8.29 -7.88 7.97
C THR A 371 6.92 -7.20 7.85
N SER A 372 5.84 -7.92 8.21
CA SER A 372 4.48 -7.38 8.17
C SER A 372 4.27 -6.23 9.16
N LEU A 373 4.74 -6.37 10.40
CA LEU A 373 4.65 -5.31 11.40
C LEU A 373 5.43 -4.06 10.97
N THR A 374 6.66 -4.24 10.47
CA THR A 374 7.50 -3.15 9.98
C THR A 374 6.81 -2.36 8.87
N PHE A 375 6.27 -3.07 7.88
CA PHE A 375 5.54 -2.46 6.76
C PHE A 375 4.27 -1.73 7.24
N ASN A 376 3.50 -2.33 8.13
CA ASN A 376 2.26 -1.73 8.62
C ASN A 376 2.51 -0.52 9.53
N PHE A 377 3.53 -0.54 10.38
CA PHE A 377 3.92 0.63 11.18
C PHE A 377 4.45 1.76 10.30
N ALA A 378 5.24 1.46 9.28
CA ALA A 378 5.66 2.46 8.29
C ALA A 378 4.46 3.05 7.53
N GLY A 379 3.44 2.23 7.24
CA GLY A 379 2.17 2.69 6.68
C GLY A 379 1.40 3.64 7.61
N ILE A 380 1.39 3.38 8.93
CA ILE A 380 0.79 4.32 9.90
C ILE A 380 1.53 5.66 9.83
N LEU A 381 2.85 5.67 9.97
CA LEU A 381 3.63 6.90 10.02
C LEU A 381 3.65 7.65 8.68
N GLY A 382 3.78 6.92 7.57
CA GLY A 382 3.97 7.52 6.25
C GLY A 382 2.68 7.70 5.45
N ALA A 383 1.75 6.74 5.51
CA ALA A 383 0.57 6.78 4.66
C ALA A 383 -0.63 7.46 5.34
N SER A 384 -0.94 7.08 6.60
CA SER A 384 -2.12 7.64 7.27
C SER A 384 -1.99 9.12 7.58
N LEU A 385 -0.77 9.57 7.89
CA LEU A 385 -0.49 10.95 8.29
C LEU A 385 -0.10 11.86 7.12
N ALA A 386 0.36 11.31 5.97
CA ALA A 386 0.91 12.11 4.87
C ALA A 386 -0.09 13.15 4.34
N ALA A 387 -1.27 12.72 3.91
CA ALA A 387 -2.24 13.63 3.30
C ALA A 387 -2.85 14.64 4.30
N PRO A 388 -3.25 14.28 5.52
CA PRO A 388 -3.69 15.24 6.53
C PRO A 388 -2.62 16.30 6.88
N ILE A 389 -1.39 15.86 7.15
CA ILE A 389 -0.28 16.78 7.46
C ILE A 389 0.00 17.69 6.26
N ALA A 390 0.09 17.14 5.05
CA ALA A 390 0.35 17.92 3.86
C ALA A 390 -0.76 18.94 3.59
N THR A 391 -2.04 18.57 3.76
CA THR A 391 -3.16 19.49 3.62
C THR A 391 -3.07 20.62 4.65
N TYR A 392 -2.80 20.30 5.91
CA TYR A 392 -2.61 21.30 6.94
C TYR A 392 -1.45 22.27 6.64
N LEU A 393 -0.29 21.72 6.26
CA LEU A 393 0.89 22.52 5.92
C LEU A 393 0.66 23.40 4.69
N ALA A 394 0.05 22.85 3.64
CA ALA A 394 -0.24 23.59 2.42
C ALA A 394 -1.19 24.76 2.67
N THR A 395 -2.22 24.55 3.52
CA THR A 395 -3.24 25.56 3.82
C THR A 395 -2.69 26.69 4.68
N HIS A 396 -1.84 26.38 5.69
CA HIS A 396 -1.40 27.38 6.66
C HIS A 396 -0.03 28.00 6.32
N TYR A 397 0.85 27.24 5.66
CA TYR A 397 2.24 27.64 5.43
C TYR A 397 2.65 27.58 3.94
N GLY A 398 1.81 26.97 3.09
CA GLY A 398 2.04 26.85 1.66
C GLY A 398 2.78 25.57 1.25
N LEU A 399 2.79 25.31 -0.08
CA LEU A 399 3.29 24.06 -0.67
C LEU A 399 4.79 23.78 -0.42
N ALA A 400 5.61 24.81 -0.17
CA ALA A 400 7.01 24.59 0.15
C ALA A 400 7.17 23.75 1.42
N PHE A 401 6.32 23.95 2.42
CA PHE A 401 6.37 23.20 3.67
C PHE A 401 5.95 21.72 3.50
N VAL A 402 5.12 21.42 2.51
CA VAL A 402 4.83 20.01 2.13
C VAL A 402 6.09 19.35 1.57
N GLY A 403 6.85 20.06 0.75
CA GLY A 403 8.14 19.58 0.24
C GLY A 403 9.17 19.39 1.38
N TYR A 404 9.25 20.30 2.32
CA TYR A 404 10.13 20.17 3.49
C TYR A 404 9.73 19.01 4.39
N TYR A 405 8.43 18.76 4.57
CA TYR A 405 7.92 17.58 5.26
C TYR A 405 8.40 16.29 4.59
N LEU A 406 8.30 16.19 3.26
CA LEU A 406 8.79 15.04 2.50
C LEU A 406 10.30 14.85 2.67
N SER A 407 11.08 15.94 2.54
CA SER A 407 12.53 15.90 2.73
C SER A 407 12.93 15.49 4.15
N THR A 408 12.23 16.00 5.16
CA THR A 408 12.46 15.64 6.57
C THR A 408 12.18 14.17 6.83
N ALA A 409 11.06 13.65 6.33
CA ALA A 409 10.77 12.22 6.37
C ALA A 409 11.86 11.39 5.68
N GLY A 410 12.37 11.89 4.53
CA GLY A 410 13.51 11.31 3.82
C GLY A 410 14.79 11.27 4.66
N PHE A 411 15.12 12.34 5.34
CA PHE A 411 16.30 12.37 6.23
C PHE A 411 16.18 11.37 7.38
N ILE A 412 15.01 11.25 8.00
CA ILE A 412 14.77 10.28 9.06
C ILE A 412 14.93 8.85 8.51
N THR A 413 14.36 8.56 7.34
CA THR A 413 14.50 7.26 6.66
C THR A 413 15.95 6.98 6.30
N LEU A 414 16.69 7.96 5.79
CA LEU A 414 18.11 7.80 5.42
C LEU A 414 18.96 7.44 6.65
N ILE A 415 18.77 8.13 7.77
CA ILE A 415 19.45 7.82 9.03
C ILE A 415 19.13 6.39 9.44
N ALA A 416 17.86 5.99 9.46
CA ALA A 416 17.47 4.63 9.82
C ALA A 416 18.13 3.58 8.91
N LEU A 417 18.16 3.80 7.59
CA LEU A 417 18.80 2.91 6.62
C LEU A 417 20.32 2.80 6.83
N ILE A 418 20.99 3.87 7.27
CA ILE A 418 22.42 3.85 7.59
C ILE A 418 22.70 2.97 8.81
N PHE A 419 21.84 3.02 9.82
CA PHE A 419 22.00 2.24 11.05
C PHE A 419 21.50 0.79 10.95
N ILE A 420 20.72 0.43 9.93
CA ILE A 420 20.35 -0.95 9.66
C ILE A 420 21.62 -1.71 9.27
N LYS A 421 22.14 -2.54 10.19
CA LYS A 421 23.17 -3.52 9.86
C LYS A 421 22.51 -4.67 9.11
N GLY A 422 22.98 -4.96 7.88
CA GLY A 422 22.63 -6.22 7.20
C GLY A 422 23.07 -7.42 8.07
N GLU A 423 22.41 -8.57 7.94
CA GLU A 423 23.00 -9.80 8.48
C GLU A 423 24.40 -9.96 7.85
N GLU A 424 25.42 -9.97 8.69
CA GLU A 424 26.74 -10.44 8.27
C GLU A 424 26.54 -11.87 7.75
N LYS A 425 26.96 -12.10 6.49
CA LYS A 425 26.88 -13.39 5.79
C LYS A 425 27.70 -14.45 6.52
#